data_2ac879ec6243e2c875ce16f88edd2e19
#
_entry.id   2ac879ec6243e2c875ce16f88edd2e19
#
_cell.length_a   1.000
_cell.length_b   1.000
_cell.length_c   1.000
_cell.angle_alpha   90.00
_cell.angle_beta   90.00
_cell.angle_gamma   90.00
#
_symmetry.space_group_name_H-M   'P 1'
#
loop_
_entity.id
_entity.type
_entity.pdbx_description
1 polymer ?
#
loop_
_entity_poly.entity_id
_entity_poly.type
_entity_poly.pdbx_seq_one_letter_code
_entity_poly.pdbx_strand_id
1 'polypeptide(L)'
;MTDEKVLIFDTTLRDGEQSAGIGLTTSEKLDIARQLDRLGVDIIEAGFAASSPGDLEAVKAIAKEVRRPIIASLARCHPGDVDAAWVALKDAERPRIHVFISSSDVQIMHQLRKNPEEVMDMAVASVERAKSYCEDVEFSPMDATRTD
;
A
#
# COMPACT_ATOMS: atom_id res chain seq x y z
N MET A 1 12.98 -12.28 -28.33
CA MET A 1 12.31 -12.81 -27.12
C MET A 1 12.31 -11.65 -26.16
N THR A 2 11.14 -11.15 -25.77
CA THR A 2 11.02 -10.16 -24.69
C THR A 2 11.32 -10.92 -23.41
N ASP A 3 12.41 -10.58 -22.71
CA ASP A 3 12.68 -11.10 -21.38
C ASP A 3 11.54 -10.62 -20.47
N GLU A 4 10.57 -11.51 -20.18
CA GLU A 4 9.53 -11.25 -19.20
C GLU A 4 10.18 -11.18 -17.83
N LYS A 5 10.23 -9.98 -17.24
CA LYS A 5 10.79 -9.77 -15.91
C LYS A 5 9.69 -9.98 -14.85
N VAL A 6 9.91 -10.91 -13.94
CA VAL A 6 9.10 -11.04 -12.72
C VAL A 6 9.58 -10.03 -11.70
N LEU A 7 8.64 -9.24 -11.14
CA LEU A 7 8.93 -8.28 -10.07
C LEU A 7 8.61 -8.90 -8.72
N ILE A 8 9.52 -8.73 -7.76
CA ILE A 8 9.32 -9.18 -6.38
C ILE A 8 8.75 -8.04 -5.55
N PHE A 9 7.55 -8.26 -5.03
CA PHE A 9 6.84 -7.34 -4.14
C PHE A 9 6.92 -7.86 -2.70
N ASP A 10 7.69 -7.18 -1.84
CA ASP A 10 7.85 -7.53 -0.44
C ASP A 10 6.86 -6.75 0.44
N THR A 11 6.14 -7.47 1.30
CA THR A 11 5.13 -6.93 2.22
C THR A 11 5.50 -7.11 3.70
N THR A 12 6.75 -7.38 4.01
CA THR A 12 7.23 -7.62 5.39
C THR A 12 6.85 -6.45 6.32
N LEU A 13 7.02 -5.21 5.86
CA LEU A 13 6.77 -4.00 6.63
C LEU A 13 5.30 -3.56 6.69
N ARG A 14 4.41 -4.26 5.99
CA ARG A 14 2.97 -4.01 6.06
C ARG A 14 2.23 -5.24 6.57
N ASP A 15 2.15 -6.31 5.78
CA ASP A 15 1.45 -7.54 6.15
C ASP A 15 2.19 -8.32 7.23
N GLY A 16 3.50 -8.42 7.11
CA GLY A 16 4.34 -9.08 8.11
C GLY A 16 4.25 -8.43 9.49
N GLU A 17 4.19 -7.10 9.56
CA GLU A 17 4.06 -6.35 10.81
C GLU A 17 2.69 -6.56 11.50
N GLN A 18 1.67 -7.00 10.79
CA GLN A 18 0.37 -7.31 11.39
C GLN A 18 0.37 -8.61 12.21
N SER A 19 1.48 -9.34 12.23
CA SER A 19 1.63 -10.55 13.03
C SER A 19 1.58 -10.24 14.53
N ALA A 20 0.90 -11.10 15.29
CA ALA A 20 0.73 -10.91 16.73
C ALA A 20 2.07 -10.82 17.46
N GLY A 21 2.23 -9.80 18.31
CA GLY A 21 3.45 -9.59 19.11
C GLY A 21 4.57 -8.83 18.40
N ILE A 22 4.36 -8.39 17.16
CA ILE A 22 5.31 -7.52 16.45
C ILE A 22 4.86 -6.07 16.61
N GLY A 23 5.80 -5.21 17.00
CA GLY A 23 5.64 -3.76 17.06
C GLY A 23 6.98 -3.13 16.74
N LEU A 24 7.18 -2.74 15.48
CA LEU A 24 8.45 -2.19 15.01
C LEU A 24 8.48 -0.67 15.22
N THR A 25 9.60 -0.17 15.71
CA THR A 25 9.89 1.26 15.71
C THR A 25 10.23 1.74 14.30
N THR A 26 10.11 3.05 14.05
CA THR A 26 10.52 3.64 12.76
C THR A 26 11.95 3.29 12.37
N SER A 27 12.87 3.23 13.34
CA SER A 27 14.27 2.86 13.10
C SER A 27 14.40 1.41 12.62
N GLU A 28 13.71 0.47 13.28
CA GLU A 28 13.73 -0.95 12.90
C GLU A 28 13.10 -1.16 11.52
N LYS A 29 11.98 -0.48 11.21
CA LYS A 29 11.38 -0.51 9.87
C LYS A 29 12.35 -0.03 8.80
N LEU A 30 13.08 1.05 9.08
CA LEU A 30 14.07 1.60 8.16
C LEU A 30 15.24 0.62 7.95
N ASP A 31 15.72 -0.04 9.00
CA ASP A 31 16.79 -1.03 8.88
C ASP A 31 16.35 -2.25 8.06
N ILE A 32 15.11 -2.72 8.25
CA ILE A 32 14.54 -3.78 7.42
C ILE A 32 14.44 -3.32 5.96
N ALA A 33 13.93 -2.11 5.70
CA ALA A 33 13.81 -1.58 4.35
C ALA A 33 15.17 -1.50 3.63
N ARG A 34 16.24 -1.11 4.35
CA ARG A 34 17.62 -1.13 3.83
C ARG A 34 18.09 -2.54 3.48
N GLN A 35 17.72 -3.55 4.27
CA GLN A 35 18.08 -4.93 3.97
C GLN A 35 17.31 -5.47 2.76
N LEU A 36 16.02 -5.14 2.63
CA LEU A 36 15.21 -5.49 1.47
C LEU A 36 15.76 -4.83 0.18
N ASP A 37 16.20 -3.59 0.27
CA ASP A 37 16.87 -2.92 -0.84
C ASP A 37 18.17 -3.62 -1.23
N ARG A 38 19.02 -4.00 -0.27
CA ARG A 38 20.26 -4.80 -0.52
C ARG A 38 19.96 -6.18 -1.08
N LEU A 39 18.87 -6.82 -0.65
CA LEU A 39 18.41 -8.11 -1.18
C LEU A 39 18.00 -8.00 -2.65
N GLY A 40 17.64 -6.81 -3.10
CA GLY A 40 17.32 -6.57 -4.50
C GLY A 40 15.85 -6.71 -4.84
N VAL A 41 14.92 -6.68 -3.86
CA VAL A 41 13.47 -6.68 -4.16
C VAL A 41 13.09 -5.48 -5.02
N ASP A 42 12.11 -5.64 -5.89
CA ASP A 42 11.72 -4.59 -6.84
C ASP A 42 10.76 -3.58 -6.20
N ILE A 43 9.93 -4.02 -5.26
CA ILE A 43 8.91 -3.20 -4.61
C ILE A 43 8.90 -3.51 -3.11
N ILE A 44 8.82 -2.48 -2.27
CA ILE A 44 8.66 -2.59 -0.81
C ILE A 44 7.36 -1.92 -0.42
N GLU A 45 6.39 -2.68 0.12
CA GLU A 45 5.22 -2.10 0.78
C GLU A 45 5.62 -1.67 2.19
N ALA A 46 5.90 -0.37 2.32
CA ALA A 46 6.54 0.21 3.50
C ALA A 46 5.63 0.34 4.73
N GLY A 47 4.31 0.22 4.52
CA GLY A 47 3.34 0.28 5.59
C GLY A 47 1.97 0.80 5.15
N PHE A 48 1.16 1.15 6.15
CA PHE A 48 -0.16 1.75 5.98
C PHE A 48 -0.18 3.13 6.63
N ALA A 49 0.17 4.17 5.86
CA ALA A 49 0.41 5.52 6.37
C ALA A 49 -0.79 6.13 7.12
N ALA A 50 -2.03 5.74 6.79
CA ALA A 50 -3.23 6.25 7.45
C ALA A 50 -3.57 5.54 8.77
N SER A 51 -2.85 4.47 9.15
CA SER A 51 -3.17 3.70 10.35
C SER A 51 -2.80 4.43 11.64
N SER A 52 -1.67 5.14 11.64
CA SER A 52 -1.22 5.94 12.78
C SER A 52 -0.22 7.02 12.36
N PRO A 53 0.01 8.05 13.20
CA PRO A 53 1.09 9.02 12.97
C PRO A 53 2.48 8.38 12.91
N GLY A 54 2.71 7.32 13.67
CA GLY A 54 3.97 6.56 13.65
C GLY A 54 4.21 5.85 12.32
N ASP A 55 3.16 5.24 11.76
CA ASP A 55 3.24 4.59 10.45
C ASP A 55 3.46 5.61 9.33
N LEU A 56 2.78 6.75 9.40
CA LEU A 56 3.01 7.85 8.46
C LEU A 56 4.50 8.25 8.44
N GLU A 57 5.09 8.49 9.62
CA GLU A 57 6.49 8.90 9.72
C GLU A 57 7.47 7.78 9.31
N ALA A 58 7.14 6.51 9.58
CA ALA A 58 7.95 5.38 9.14
C ALA A 58 7.97 5.26 7.61
N VAL A 59 6.81 5.34 6.96
CA VAL A 59 6.73 5.31 5.49
C VAL A 59 7.47 6.49 4.88
N LYS A 60 7.34 7.70 5.44
CA LYS A 60 8.11 8.89 5.01
C LYS A 60 9.61 8.68 5.10
N ALA A 61 10.09 8.13 6.21
CA ALA A 61 11.52 7.89 6.41
C ALA A 61 12.07 6.91 5.37
N ILE A 62 11.34 5.82 5.11
CA ILE A 62 11.68 4.82 4.09
C ILE A 62 11.66 5.45 2.69
N ALA A 63 10.59 6.16 2.34
CA ALA A 63 10.44 6.83 1.05
C ALA A 63 11.57 7.82 0.74
N LYS A 64 12.06 8.52 1.77
CA LYS A 64 13.15 9.50 1.63
C LYS A 64 14.51 8.84 1.46
N GLU A 65 14.75 7.71 2.12
CA GLU A 65 16.08 7.11 2.21
C GLU A 65 16.31 5.99 1.20
N VAL A 66 15.31 5.13 0.99
CA VAL A 66 15.42 3.96 0.11
C VAL A 66 15.00 4.36 -1.31
N ARG A 67 15.94 4.33 -2.25
CA ARG A 67 15.78 4.99 -3.56
C ARG A 67 15.62 4.04 -4.76
N ARG A 68 16.16 2.82 -4.69
CA ARG A 68 16.18 1.89 -5.83
C ARG A 68 14.81 1.21 -6.08
N PRO A 69 14.18 0.56 -5.07
CA PRO A 69 12.90 -0.11 -5.27
C PRO A 69 11.75 0.90 -5.39
N ILE A 70 10.62 0.44 -5.90
CA ILE A 70 9.36 1.15 -5.75
C ILE A 70 8.97 1.09 -4.28
N ILE A 71 8.61 2.23 -3.70
CA ILE A 71 8.08 2.31 -2.33
C ILE A 71 6.58 2.45 -2.41
N ALA A 72 5.87 1.46 -1.87
CA ALA A 72 4.41 1.43 -1.84
C ALA A 72 3.88 1.72 -0.43
N SER A 73 2.73 2.39 -0.36
CA SER A 73 1.93 2.52 0.87
C SER A 73 0.51 2.05 0.62
N LEU A 74 0.02 1.20 1.52
CA LEU A 74 -1.36 0.74 1.49
C LEU A 74 -2.32 1.89 1.83
N ALA A 75 -3.49 1.91 1.19
CA ALA A 75 -4.58 2.84 1.45
C ALA A 75 -5.93 2.14 1.22
N ARG A 76 -6.88 2.30 2.14
CA ARG A 76 -8.27 1.92 1.84
C ARG A 76 -8.82 2.82 0.75
N CYS A 77 -9.85 2.37 0.05
CA CYS A 77 -10.62 3.23 -0.86
C CYS A 77 -11.39 4.31 -0.07
N HIS A 78 -10.65 5.22 0.53
CA HIS A 78 -11.12 6.37 1.29
C HIS A 78 -10.21 7.57 0.99
N PRO A 79 -10.74 8.77 0.67
CA PRO A 79 -9.94 9.92 0.28
C PRO A 79 -8.81 10.25 1.24
N GLY A 80 -9.09 10.25 2.56
CA GLY A 80 -8.10 10.57 3.58
C GLY A 80 -6.94 9.56 3.66
N ASP A 81 -7.20 8.29 3.36
CA ASP A 81 -6.15 7.25 3.34
C ASP A 81 -5.24 7.42 2.12
N VAL A 82 -5.83 7.70 0.96
CA VAL A 82 -5.08 7.99 -0.28
C VAL A 82 -4.20 9.23 -0.11
N ASP A 83 -4.75 10.28 0.53
CA ASP A 83 -4.00 11.51 0.82
C ASP A 83 -2.84 11.25 1.78
N ALA A 84 -3.07 10.47 2.85
CA ALA A 84 -2.03 10.10 3.80
C ALA A 84 -0.91 9.29 3.13
N ALA A 85 -1.28 8.33 2.26
CA ALA A 85 -0.31 7.57 1.48
C ALA A 85 0.55 8.49 0.60
N TRP A 86 -0.07 9.45 -0.11
CA TRP A 86 0.68 10.41 -0.91
C TRP A 86 1.60 11.29 -0.07
N VAL A 87 1.10 11.83 1.06
CA VAL A 87 1.93 12.64 1.97
C VAL A 87 3.17 11.88 2.45
N ALA A 88 3.03 10.57 2.67
CA ALA A 88 4.15 9.72 3.06
C ALA A 88 5.12 9.40 1.92
N LEU A 89 4.62 9.29 0.69
CA LEU A 89 5.39 8.80 -0.48
C LEU A 89 5.96 9.89 -1.37
N LYS A 90 5.53 11.15 -1.24
CA LYS A 90 5.89 12.24 -2.19
C LYS A 90 7.39 12.48 -2.36
N ASP A 91 8.21 12.08 -1.39
CA ASP A 91 9.66 12.21 -1.42
C ASP A 91 10.37 10.93 -1.94
N ALA A 92 9.61 9.88 -2.28
CA ALA A 92 10.16 8.66 -2.88
C ALA A 92 10.61 8.93 -4.32
N GLU A 93 11.67 8.24 -4.76
CA GLU A 93 12.10 8.27 -6.17
C GLU A 93 11.07 7.59 -7.08
N ARG A 94 10.46 6.52 -6.59
CA ARG A 94 9.51 5.68 -7.31
C ARG A 94 8.32 5.36 -6.41
N PRO A 95 7.38 6.30 -6.24
CA PRO A 95 6.21 6.09 -5.37
C PRO A 95 5.16 5.21 -6.02
N ARG A 96 4.49 4.37 -5.22
CA ARG A 96 3.28 3.63 -5.59
C ARG A 96 2.22 3.78 -4.51
N ILE A 97 1.02 4.17 -4.87
CA ILE A 97 -0.13 4.10 -3.96
C ILE A 97 -0.86 2.78 -4.23
N HIS A 98 -0.96 1.92 -3.20
CA HIS A 98 -1.67 0.66 -3.26
C HIS A 98 -3.04 0.82 -2.61
N VAL A 99 -4.10 0.96 -3.40
CA VAL A 99 -5.48 1.07 -2.91
C VAL A 99 -6.15 -0.29 -2.86
N PHE A 100 -6.95 -0.52 -1.82
CA PHE A 100 -7.73 -1.75 -1.70
C PHE A 100 -9.14 -1.50 -1.16
N ILE A 101 -10.04 -2.41 -1.47
CA ILE A 101 -11.41 -2.42 -0.95
C ILE A 101 -11.90 -3.84 -0.75
N SER A 102 -12.73 -4.04 0.28
CA SER A 102 -13.45 -5.29 0.49
C SER A 102 -14.47 -5.50 -0.64
N SER A 103 -14.40 -6.63 -1.33
CA SER A 103 -15.14 -6.85 -2.57
C SER A 103 -16.07 -8.07 -2.56
N SER A 104 -15.92 -8.99 -1.59
CA SER A 104 -16.87 -10.10 -1.47
C SER A 104 -18.22 -9.66 -0.90
N ASP A 105 -19.31 -10.32 -1.30
CA ASP A 105 -20.66 -10.01 -0.85
C ASP A 105 -20.77 -9.93 0.67
N VAL A 106 -20.13 -10.86 1.39
CA VAL A 106 -20.11 -10.90 2.84
C VAL A 106 -19.50 -9.62 3.42
N GLN A 107 -18.39 -9.17 2.85
CA GLN A 107 -17.69 -7.96 3.34
C GLN A 107 -18.42 -6.69 2.91
N ILE A 108 -18.93 -6.62 1.69
CA ILE A 108 -19.73 -5.50 1.20
C ILE A 108 -20.94 -5.29 2.12
N MET A 109 -21.69 -6.36 2.41
CA MET A 109 -22.92 -6.29 3.18
C MET A 109 -22.66 -6.01 4.68
N HIS A 110 -21.72 -6.73 5.29
CA HIS A 110 -21.56 -6.71 6.75
C HIS A 110 -20.48 -5.74 7.26
N GLN A 111 -19.42 -5.54 6.49
CA GLN A 111 -18.31 -4.65 6.86
C GLN A 111 -18.53 -3.23 6.33
N LEU A 112 -18.77 -3.08 5.02
CA LEU A 112 -18.95 -1.77 4.39
C LEU A 112 -20.38 -1.25 4.52
N ARG A 113 -21.37 -2.14 4.66
CA ARG A 113 -22.82 -1.81 4.71
C ARG A 113 -23.25 -1.01 3.47
N LYS A 114 -22.83 -1.47 2.32
CA LYS A 114 -23.07 -0.85 1.02
C LYS A 114 -23.60 -1.88 0.03
N ASN A 115 -23.94 -1.41 -1.16
CA ASN A 115 -24.22 -2.28 -2.29
C ASN A 115 -23.00 -2.37 -3.23
N PRO A 116 -22.94 -3.33 -4.15
CA PRO A 116 -21.79 -3.52 -5.05
C PRO A 116 -21.48 -2.31 -5.93
N GLU A 117 -22.52 -1.57 -6.40
CA GLU A 117 -22.36 -0.37 -7.24
C GLU A 117 -21.65 0.75 -6.46
N GLU A 118 -22.06 1.00 -5.22
CA GLU A 118 -21.39 1.98 -4.36
C GLU A 118 -19.94 1.62 -4.09
N VAL A 119 -19.63 0.32 -3.93
CA VAL A 119 -18.26 -0.15 -3.71
C VAL A 119 -17.43 0.03 -4.97
N MET A 120 -18.00 -0.23 -6.15
CA MET A 120 -17.35 0.04 -7.43
C MET A 120 -17.04 1.53 -7.61
N ASP A 121 -18.00 2.40 -7.33
CA ASP A 121 -17.81 3.85 -7.40
C ASP A 121 -16.69 4.33 -6.45
N MET A 122 -16.65 3.78 -5.23
CA MET A 122 -15.56 4.06 -4.27
C MET A 122 -14.20 3.61 -4.79
N ALA A 123 -14.13 2.42 -5.42
CA ALA A 123 -12.92 1.91 -5.99
C ALA A 123 -12.40 2.80 -7.13
N VAL A 124 -13.27 3.14 -8.08
CA VAL A 124 -12.94 4.02 -9.21
C VAL A 124 -12.47 5.39 -8.72
N ALA A 125 -13.25 6.05 -7.84
CA ALA A 125 -12.90 7.36 -7.31
C ALA A 125 -11.55 7.35 -6.56
N SER A 126 -11.23 6.27 -5.84
CA SER A 126 -9.98 6.16 -5.10
C SER A 126 -8.78 5.93 -6.02
N VAL A 127 -8.95 5.13 -7.08
CA VAL A 127 -7.91 4.93 -8.10
C VAL A 127 -7.65 6.24 -8.86
N GLU A 128 -8.70 6.95 -9.29
CA GLU A 128 -8.58 8.25 -9.95
C GLU A 128 -7.86 9.27 -9.06
N ARG A 129 -8.22 9.31 -7.76
CA ARG A 129 -7.53 10.18 -6.80
C ARG A 129 -6.06 9.81 -6.65
N ALA A 130 -5.72 8.53 -6.51
CA ALA A 130 -4.33 8.07 -6.43
C ALA A 130 -3.56 8.41 -7.70
N LYS A 131 -4.16 8.21 -8.88
CA LYS A 131 -3.59 8.57 -10.19
C LYS A 131 -3.35 10.07 -10.34
N SER A 132 -4.10 10.93 -9.63
CA SER A 132 -3.83 12.36 -9.63
C SER A 132 -2.56 12.75 -8.88
N TYR A 133 -2.03 11.87 -8.04
CA TYR A 133 -0.81 12.08 -7.28
C TYR A 133 0.43 11.41 -7.89
N CYS A 134 0.31 10.17 -8.37
CA CYS A 134 1.42 9.43 -8.99
C CYS A 134 0.92 8.52 -10.11
N GLU A 135 1.83 8.19 -11.04
CA GLU A 135 1.49 7.36 -12.18
C GLU A 135 1.35 5.87 -11.82
N ASP A 136 2.12 5.40 -10.85
CA ASP A 136 2.11 4.00 -10.44
C ASP A 136 1.09 3.79 -9.31
N VAL A 137 -0.03 3.13 -9.65
CA VAL A 137 -1.11 2.81 -8.73
C VAL A 137 -1.43 1.32 -8.83
N GLU A 138 -1.45 0.65 -7.70
CA GLU A 138 -1.89 -0.72 -7.55
C GLU A 138 -3.29 -0.76 -6.94
N PHE A 139 -4.13 -1.68 -7.43
CA PHE A 139 -5.47 -1.92 -6.88
C PHE A 139 -5.64 -3.39 -6.52
N SER A 140 -6.14 -3.66 -5.32
CA SER A 140 -6.42 -5.01 -4.83
C SER A 140 -7.87 -5.15 -4.33
N PRO A 141 -8.68 -6.03 -4.94
CA PRO A 141 -9.94 -6.44 -4.34
C PRO A 141 -9.66 -7.41 -3.18
N MET A 142 -9.98 -7.00 -1.95
CA MET A 142 -9.80 -7.87 -0.78
C MET A 142 -10.84 -8.98 -0.80
N ASP A 143 -10.40 -10.22 -0.51
CA ASP A 143 -11.24 -11.42 -0.60
C ASP A 143 -11.67 -11.77 -2.04
N ALA A 144 -10.75 -11.55 -2.99
CA ALA A 144 -10.98 -11.71 -4.43
C ALA A 144 -11.47 -13.10 -4.84
N THR A 145 -11.08 -14.15 -4.12
CA THR A 145 -11.49 -15.53 -4.42
C THR A 145 -12.96 -15.80 -4.11
N ARG A 146 -13.65 -14.91 -3.37
CA ARG A 146 -15.09 -14.96 -3.08
C ARG A 146 -15.85 -13.77 -3.68
N THR A 147 -15.21 -13.02 -4.55
CA THR A 147 -15.80 -11.87 -5.25
C THR A 147 -16.34 -12.32 -6.62
N ASP A 148 -17.52 -11.82 -7.00
CA ASP A 148 -18.10 -12.02 -8.33
C ASP A 148 -17.31 -11.26 -9.43
#